data_4d14cb3abd8a2ca45f5b3daf041e7f28
#
_entry.id   4d14cb3abd8a2ca45f5b3daf041e7f28
#
_cell.length_a   1.000
_cell.length_b   1.000
_cell.length_c   1.000
_cell.angle_alpha   90.00
_cell.angle_beta   90.00
_cell.angle_gamma   90.00
#
_symmetry.space_group_name_H-M   'P 1'
#
loop_
_entity.id
_entity.type
_entity.pdbx_description
1 polymer ?
#
loop_
_entity_poly.entity_id
_entity_poly.type
_entity_poly.pdbx_seq_one_letter_code
_entity_poly.pdbx_strand_id
1 'polypeptide(L)'
;MTENNNNDPKNQKKQTAKNDLPPVNSEEFVEEAKERLKTRKERKKKKRPEYKKKRVVVPIITASILIITGIALAIHSTFFQSTDDAFVEGRLVSIAPRVQGPVVKLLVDDNDVVKAGQLLVEIDPADYEVKLHQAEAKLAEAKAQLNVTKKQIDEGDSNVQQSFEDENSTKSKLDFATKDHKRYTDMYKSGIVSKQDYDNSSTHYTVAQANHKAATEKTKAMKSALEGHQAKAEAVEAEIKRLEAEVEQAKLN
;
A
#
# COMPACT_ATOMS: atom_id res chain seq x y z
N MET A 1 11.86 12.39 62.50
CA MET A 1 13.12 12.88 63.10
C MET A 1 13.15 14.35 62.82
N THR A 2 12.69 15.05 63.81
CA THR A 2 13.40 15.88 64.77
C THR A 2 13.71 17.24 64.20
N GLU A 3 13.31 18.26 64.70
CA GLU A 3 13.04 18.98 65.98
C GLU A 3 13.24 20.44 65.63
N ASN A 4 12.24 21.31 65.75
CA ASN A 4 11.91 22.10 66.89
C ASN A 4 13.09 22.91 67.47
N ASN A 5 13.09 24.20 67.34
CA ASN A 5 13.29 25.04 68.51
C ASN A 5 12.84 26.48 68.29
N ASN A 6 11.91 26.80 69.11
CA ASN A 6 11.31 28.12 69.27
C ASN A 6 11.92 28.71 70.53
N ASN A 7 12.46 29.92 70.44
CA ASN A 7 12.77 30.76 71.59
C ASN A 7 12.89 32.22 71.21
N ASP A 8 11.84 32.94 71.46
CA ASP A 8 11.87 34.42 71.40
C ASP A 8 11.46 34.98 72.78
N PRO A 9 12.34 35.70 73.47
CA PRO A 9 12.12 36.21 74.82
C PRO A 9 11.66 37.69 74.79
N LYS A 10 10.37 37.98 74.51
CA LYS A 10 9.82 39.38 74.62
C LYS A 10 8.45 39.43 75.23
N ASN A 11 8.11 38.59 76.23
CA ASN A 11 6.82 38.70 76.87
C ASN A 11 6.86 38.67 78.40
N GLN A 12 7.84 39.36 78.96
CA GLN A 12 7.86 39.63 80.43
C GLN A 12 8.24 41.07 80.69
N LYS A 13 7.29 41.99 80.63
CA LYS A 13 7.35 43.27 81.31
C LYS A 13 6.00 44.06 81.13
N LYS A 14 4.94 43.58 81.74
CA LYS A 14 3.74 44.36 81.95
C LYS A 14 2.94 43.76 83.14
N GLN A 15 3.48 43.79 84.29
CA GLN A 15 2.72 43.69 85.51
C GLN A 15 3.59 44.26 86.62
N THR A 16 3.39 45.51 86.92
CA THR A 16 3.54 46.13 88.26
C THR A 16 3.48 47.67 88.08
N ALA A 17 2.39 48.26 88.34
CA ALA A 17 2.21 49.61 88.87
C ALA A 17 0.68 49.93 88.98
N LYS A 18 0.11 49.51 90.03
CA LYS A 18 -1.20 49.94 90.42
C LYS A 18 -1.06 50.31 91.93
N ASN A 19 -1.18 51.54 92.21
CA ASN A 19 -1.59 52.21 93.44
C ASN A 19 -0.77 53.47 93.62
N ASP A 20 -1.50 54.51 93.65
CA ASP A 20 -1.40 55.74 94.48
C ASP A 20 -1.87 57.00 93.74
N LEU A 21 -3.13 57.34 93.96
CA LEU A 21 -3.68 58.65 93.56
C LEU A 21 -4.52 59.17 94.73
N PRO A 22 -4.25 60.40 95.16
CA PRO A 22 -5.05 61.03 96.17
C PRO A 22 -6.38 61.60 95.61
N PRO A 23 -7.40 61.90 96.42
CA PRO A 23 -8.73 62.22 95.95
C PRO A 23 -8.81 63.68 95.46
N VAL A 24 -9.28 63.83 94.24
CA VAL A 24 -9.49 65.14 93.57
C VAL A 24 -10.98 65.45 93.54
N ASN A 25 -11.28 66.66 93.97
CA ASN A 25 -12.58 67.26 93.97
C ASN A 25 -13.18 67.40 92.56
N SER A 26 -14.35 66.80 92.33
CA SER A 26 -14.85 66.46 90.98
C SER A 26 -15.47 67.63 90.19
N GLU A 27 -15.65 68.76 90.69
CA GLU A 27 -16.35 69.85 89.96
C GLU A 27 -15.40 70.83 89.27
N GLU A 28 -14.25 71.10 89.81
CA GLU A 28 -13.27 72.05 89.24
C GLU A 28 -12.52 71.40 88.01
N PHE A 29 -12.36 70.13 88.06
CA PHE A 29 -11.67 69.37 86.96
C PHE A 29 -12.52 69.18 85.68
N VAL A 30 -13.85 69.24 85.88
CA VAL A 30 -14.79 69.12 84.75
C VAL A 30 -14.88 70.44 83.98
N GLU A 31 -14.75 71.56 84.64
CA GLU A 31 -14.79 72.90 84.00
C GLU A 31 -13.52 73.18 83.24
N GLU A 32 -12.37 72.87 83.82
CA GLU A 32 -11.04 73.00 83.14
C GLU A 32 -10.93 72.09 81.96
N ALA A 33 -11.49 70.86 82.04
CA ALA A 33 -11.51 69.95 80.94
C ALA A 33 -12.43 70.41 79.78
N LYS A 34 -13.52 71.08 80.07
CA LYS A 34 -14.40 71.65 79.04
C LYS A 34 -13.79 72.86 78.37
N GLU A 35 -13.05 73.69 79.09
CA GLU A 35 -12.32 74.81 78.46
C GLU A 35 -11.14 74.38 77.61
N ARG A 36 -10.42 73.34 78.02
CA ARG A 36 -9.36 72.77 77.26
C ARG A 36 -9.88 72.04 76.00
N LEU A 37 -11.04 71.49 76.02
CA LEU A 37 -11.68 70.88 74.87
C LEU A 37 -12.25 71.94 73.90
N LYS A 38 -12.73 73.08 74.35
CA LYS A 38 -13.14 74.19 73.48
C LYS A 38 -11.95 74.80 72.77
N THR A 39 -10.85 75.06 73.46
CA THR A 39 -9.66 75.60 72.90
C THR A 39 -8.96 74.63 71.97
N ARG A 40 -9.11 73.32 72.18
CA ARG A 40 -8.54 72.28 71.27
C ARG A 40 -9.38 72.12 69.98
N LYS A 41 -10.75 72.40 70.07
CA LYS A 41 -11.58 72.37 68.86
C LYS A 41 -11.37 73.64 68.01
N GLU A 42 -11.07 74.78 68.60
CA GLU A 42 -10.78 76.02 67.84
C GLU A 42 -9.39 75.97 67.14
N ARG A 43 -8.41 75.33 67.75
CA ARG A 43 -7.09 75.20 67.13
C ARG A 43 -7.07 74.21 65.94
N LYS A 44 -8.05 73.35 65.79
CA LYS A 44 -8.15 72.42 64.64
C LYS A 44 -8.79 73.02 63.41
N LYS A 45 -9.33 74.26 63.46
CA LYS A 45 -9.89 74.98 62.31
C LYS A 45 -8.96 75.98 61.66
N LYS A 46 -7.61 75.90 61.88
CA LYS A 46 -6.66 76.71 61.11
C LYS A 46 -6.41 76.04 59.79
N LYS A 47 -6.92 76.65 58.73
CA LYS A 47 -6.83 76.43 57.30
C LYS A 47 -5.50 75.80 56.89
N ARG A 48 -5.59 74.59 56.34
CA ARG A 48 -4.51 74.04 55.48
C ARG A 48 -4.53 74.87 54.21
N PRO A 49 -3.40 75.39 53.70
CA PRO A 49 -3.40 76.20 52.48
C PRO A 49 -3.74 75.32 51.28
N GLU A 50 -4.71 75.74 50.47
CA GLU A 50 -5.29 75.02 49.34
C GLU A 50 -4.22 74.65 48.25
N TYR A 51 -3.13 75.33 48.17
CA TYR A 51 -2.07 75.05 47.18
C TYR A 51 -1.32 73.73 47.45
N LYS A 52 -1.30 73.21 48.69
CA LYS A 52 -0.71 71.92 49.00
C LYS A 52 -1.59 70.75 48.51
N LYS A 53 -2.88 70.90 48.39
CA LYS A 53 -3.79 69.91 47.84
C LYS A 53 -3.57 69.71 46.31
N LYS A 54 -3.36 70.80 45.59
CA LYS A 54 -3.13 70.75 44.15
C LYS A 54 -1.78 70.05 43.79
N ARG A 55 -0.72 70.21 44.61
CA ARG A 55 0.58 69.59 44.41
C ARG A 55 0.59 68.05 44.63
N VAL A 56 -0.37 67.52 45.40
CA VAL A 56 -0.47 66.10 45.68
C VAL A 56 -1.56 65.47 44.80
N VAL A 57 -2.63 66.17 44.50
CA VAL A 57 -3.79 65.66 43.72
C VAL A 57 -3.39 65.54 42.22
N VAL A 58 -2.62 66.47 41.66
CA VAL A 58 -2.19 66.40 40.24
C VAL A 58 -1.37 65.15 39.93
N PRO A 59 -0.30 64.81 40.71
CA PRO A 59 0.46 63.58 40.42
C PRO A 59 -0.35 62.28 40.65
N ILE A 60 -1.33 62.30 41.56
CA ILE A 60 -2.24 61.14 41.77
C ILE A 60 -3.14 60.94 40.55
N ILE A 61 -3.73 62.02 40.03
CA ILE A 61 -4.56 61.99 38.84
C ILE A 61 -3.75 61.53 37.61
N THR A 62 -2.55 62.07 37.43
CA THR A 62 -1.69 61.64 36.31
C THR A 62 -1.25 60.16 36.41
N ALA A 63 -0.90 59.71 37.62
CA ALA A 63 -0.59 58.32 37.88
C ALA A 63 -1.81 57.40 37.62
N SER A 64 -3.00 57.83 38.03
CA SER A 64 -4.26 57.09 37.79
C SER A 64 -4.58 57.00 36.30
N ILE A 65 -4.40 58.07 35.54
CA ILE A 65 -4.59 58.07 34.08
C ILE A 65 -3.59 57.13 33.40
N LEU A 66 -2.32 57.15 33.81
CA LEU A 66 -1.28 56.26 33.25
C LEU A 66 -1.60 54.79 33.54
N ILE A 67 -2.11 54.47 34.74
CA ILE A 67 -2.50 53.11 35.11
C ILE A 67 -3.72 52.66 34.28
N ILE A 68 -4.73 53.51 34.15
CA ILE A 68 -5.92 53.22 33.35
C ILE A 68 -5.58 53.02 31.88
N THR A 69 -4.71 53.89 31.35
CA THR A 69 -4.22 53.75 29.95
C THR A 69 -3.40 52.48 29.78
N GLY A 70 -2.52 52.14 30.73
CA GLY A 70 -1.75 50.88 30.70
C GLY A 70 -2.65 49.64 30.76
N ILE A 71 -3.68 49.67 31.63
CA ILE A 71 -4.66 48.58 31.69
C ILE A 71 -5.48 48.46 30.38
N ALA A 72 -5.91 49.62 29.84
CA ALA A 72 -6.64 49.62 28.56
C ALA A 72 -5.81 49.08 27.41
N LEU A 73 -4.53 49.44 27.32
CA LEU A 73 -3.58 48.91 26.32
C LEU A 73 -3.34 47.42 26.54
N ALA A 74 -3.18 46.96 27.79
CA ALA A 74 -3.01 45.54 28.10
C ALA A 74 -4.24 44.72 27.72
N ILE A 75 -5.43 45.22 28.01
CA ILE A 75 -6.69 44.61 27.59
C ILE A 75 -6.79 44.57 26.05
N HIS A 76 -6.48 45.69 25.39
CA HIS A 76 -6.51 45.78 23.96
C HIS A 76 -5.54 44.76 23.31
N SER A 77 -4.31 44.69 23.81
CA SER A 77 -3.31 43.74 23.28
C SER A 77 -3.66 42.26 23.53
N THR A 78 -4.45 41.97 24.59
CA THR A 78 -4.88 40.60 24.93
C THR A 78 -6.12 40.16 24.13
N PHE A 79 -7.04 41.08 23.87
CA PHE A 79 -8.28 40.77 23.15
C PHE A 79 -8.22 41.00 21.64
N PHE A 80 -7.32 41.86 21.17
CA PHE A 80 -7.13 42.12 19.75
C PHE A 80 -5.75 41.59 19.31
N GLN A 81 -5.64 40.25 19.17
CA GLN A 81 -4.51 39.64 18.50
C GLN A 81 -4.80 39.66 17.01
N SER A 82 -4.03 40.44 16.28
CA SER A 82 -3.97 40.36 14.83
C SER A 82 -2.93 39.31 14.44
N THR A 83 -3.34 38.25 13.85
CA THR A 83 -2.43 37.28 13.24
C THR A 83 -2.41 37.51 11.74
N ASP A 84 -1.25 37.87 11.20
CA ASP A 84 -1.04 37.98 9.74
C ASP A 84 -0.87 36.60 9.09
N ASP A 85 -0.77 35.54 9.91
CA ASP A 85 -0.55 34.16 9.49
C ASP A 85 -1.83 33.28 9.58
N ALA A 86 -2.93 33.77 9.03
CA ALA A 86 -4.14 32.94 8.87
C ALA A 86 -4.01 32.11 7.60
N PHE A 87 -3.50 30.87 7.70
CA PHE A 87 -3.48 29.92 6.59
C PHE A 87 -4.75 29.07 6.57
N VAL A 88 -5.36 28.95 5.42
CA VAL A 88 -6.37 27.93 5.18
C VAL A 88 -5.62 26.66 4.77
N GLU A 89 -5.45 25.72 5.69
CA GLU A 89 -4.82 24.42 5.41
C GLU A 89 -5.88 23.48 4.84
N GLY A 90 -5.81 23.27 3.54
CA GLY A 90 -6.63 22.29 2.82
C GLY A 90 -5.86 21.02 2.57
N ARG A 91 -6.54 19.86 2.59
CA ARG A 91 -5.96 18.61 2.11
C ARG A 91 -5.91 18.64 0.59
N LEU A 92 -4.72 18.84 0.04
CA LEU A 92 -4.49 18.72 -1.40
C LEU A 92 -4.33 17.25 -1.74
N VAL A 93 -5.21 16.72 -2.61
CA VAL A 93 -5.11 15.38 -3.16
C VAL A 93 -4.79 15.52 -4.64
N SER A 94 -3.59 15.09 -5.03
CA SER A 94 -3.21 15.03 -6.44
C SER A 94 -3.81 13.76 -7.07
N ILE A 95 -4.60 13.93 -8.11
CA ILE A 95 -5.17 12.84 -8.89
C ILE A 95 -4.33 12.72 -10.16
N ALA A 96 -3.69 11.55 -10.34
CA ALA A 96 -2.94 11.23 -11.55
C ALA A 96 -3.61 10.06 -12.27
N PRO A 97 -3.71 10.09 -13.60
CA PRO A 97 -4.20 8.94 -14.37
C PRO A 97 -3.22 7.78 -14.26
N ARG A 98 -3.71 6.55 -14.43
CA ARG A 98 -2.86 5.34 -14.45
C ARG A 98 -2.10 5.17 -15.75
N VAL A 99 -2.59 5.81 -16.82
CA VAL A 99 -2.06 5.69 -18.18
C VAL A 99 -1.60 7.06 -18.66
N GLN A 100 -0.60 7.07 -19.55
CA GLN A 100 -0.05 8.28 -20.15
C GLN A 100 -0.68 8.50 -21.52
N GLY A 101 -0.99 9.74 -21.87
CA GLY A 101 -1.50 10.06 -23.19
C GLY A 101 -1.87 11.53 -23.32
N PRO A 102 -2.09 12.04 -24.54
CA PRO A 102 -2.58 13.37 -24.75
C PRO A 102 -4.02 13.51 -24.25
N VAL A 103 -4.34 14.66 -23.66
CA VAL A 103 -5.68 14.97 -23.19
C VAL A 103 -6.53 15.41 -24.38
N VAL A 104 -7.62 14.71 -24.64
CA VAL A 104 -8.59 15.06 -25.70
C VAL A 104 -9.60 16.07 -25.19
N LYS A 105 -10.11 15.86 -23.97
CA LYS A 105 -11.09 16.76 -23.35
C LYS A 105 -10.78 16.93 -21.86
N LEU A 106 -10.88 18.18 -21.42
CA LEU A 106 -10.94 18.56 -20.01
C LEU A 106 -12.40 18.96 -19.73
N LEU A 107 -13.03 18.30 -18.77
CA LEU A 107 -14.46 18.44 -18.47
C LEU A 107 -14.73 19.24 -17.19
N VAL A 108 -13.69 19.81 -16.59
CA VAL A 108 -13.76 20.62 -15.36
C VAL A 108 -12.84 21.82 -15.48
N ASP A 109 -13.23 22.93 -14.87
CA ASP A 109 -12.44 24.16 -14.78
C ASP A 109 -11.93 24.39 -13.35
N ASP A 110 -11.05 25.38 -13.18
CA ASP A 110 -10.52 25.77 -11.88
C ASP A 110 -11.64 26.17 -10.91
N ASN A 111 -11.58 25.69 -9.68
CA ASN A 111 -12.57 25.87 -8.60
C ASN A 111 -13.92 25.13 -8.80
N ASP A 112 -14.03 24.23 -9.74
CA ASP A 112 -15.23 23.41 -9.89
C ASP A 112 -15.39 22.41 -8.74
N VAL A 113 -16.63 22.20 -8.32
CA VAL A 113 -16.97 21.19 -7.30
C VAL A 113 -17.20 19.85 -7.99
N VAL A 114 -16.29 18.91 -7.75
CA VAL A 114 -16.34 17.57 -8.33
C VAL A 114 -16.87 16.52 -7.35
N LYS A 115 -17.55 15.51 -7.88
CA LYS A 115 -18.11 14.38 -7.12
C LYS A 115 -17.31 13.12 -7.36
N ALA A 116 -17.37 12.20 -6.40
CA ALA A 116 -16.77 10.88 -6.57
C ALA A 116 -17.38 10.15 -7.79
N GLY A 117 -16.52 9.65 -8.70
CA GLY A 117 -16.95 9.01 -9.94
C GLY A 117 -17.25 9.95 -11.10
N GLN A 118 -17.08 11.26 -10.93
CA GLN A 118 -17.23 12.23 -12.03
C GLN A 118 -16.05 12.14 -12.99
N LEU A 119 -16.36 12.15 -14.31
CA LEU A 119 -15.35 12.20 -15.37
C LEU A 119 -14.71 13.60 -15.40
N LEU A 120 -13.40 13.66 -15.22
CA LEU A 120 -12.63 14.90 -15.17
C LEU A 120 -11.88 15.17 -16.48
N VAL A 121 -11.25 14.11 -17.02
CA VAL A 121 -10.35 14.20 -18.17
C VAL A 121 -10.58 12.99 -19.06
N GLU A 122 -10.54 13.19 -20.37
CA GLU A 122 -10.55 12.15 -21.39
C GLU A 122 -9.19 12.13 -22.09
N ILE A 123 -8.51 10.98 -22.04
CA ILE A 123 -7.21 10.74 -22.67
C ILE A 123 -7.43 10.07 -24.01
N ASP A 124 -6.60 10.38 -25.03
CA ASP A 124 -6.67 9.76 -26.35
C ASP A 124 -6.40 8.24 -26.27
N PRO A 125 -7.33 7.40 -26.67
CA PRO A 125 -7.18 5.96 -26.63
C PRO A 125 -6.38 5.38 -27.81
N ALA A 126 -6.08 6.15 -28.86
CA ALA A 126 -5.56 5.65 -30.13
C ALA A 126 -4.32 4.76 -29.98
N ASP A 127 -3.35 5.17 -29.17
CA ASP A 127 -2.14 4.39 -28.93
C ASP A 127 -2.42 3.04 -28.19
N TYR A 128 -3.41 3.04 -27.34
CA TYR A 128 -3.83 1.84 -26.60
C TYR A 128 -4.64 0.90 -27.46
N GLU A 129 -5.51 1.41 -28.33
CA GLU A 129 -6.23 0.61 -29.32
C GLU A 129 -5.28 -0.08 -30.30
N VAL A 130 -4.26 0.63 -30.77
CA VAL A 130 -3.21 0.01 -31.63
C VAL A 130 -2.48 -1.10 -30.90
N LYS A 131 -2.09 -0.91 -29.62
CA LYS A 131 -1.44 -1.95 -28.82
C LYS A 131 -2.37 -3.14 -28.59
N LEU A 132 -3.65 -2.91 -28.30
CA LEU A 132 -4.64 -3.98 -28.16
C LEU A 132 -4.75 -4.80 -29.43
N HIS A 133 -4.94 -4.14 -30.59
CA HIS A 133 -5.02 -4.84 -31.89
C HIS A 133 -3.75 -5.61 -32.21
N GLN A 134 -2.57 -5.10 -31.88
CA GLN A 134 -1.31 -5.83 -32.05
C GLN A 134 -1.26 -7.09 -31.17
N ALA A 135 -1.68 -6.99 -29.90
CA ALA A 135 -1.74 -8.14 -28.99
C ALA A 135 -2.76 -9.19 -29.46
N GLU A 136 -3.93 -8.76 -29.92
CA GLU A 136 -4.97 -9.63 -30.50
C GLU A 136 -4.49 -10.34 -31.77
N ALA A 137 -3.78 -9.62 -32.65
CA ALA A 137 -3.19 -10.21 -33.86
C ALA A 137 -2.16 -11.31 -33.54
N LYS A 138 -1.27 -11.08 -32.59
CA LYS A 138 -0.31 -12.09 -32.11
C LYS A 138 -1.01 -13.32 -31.50
N LEU A 139 -2.07 -13.11 -30.72
CA LEU A 139 -2.88 -14.19 -30.16
C LEU A 139 -3.54 -15.01 -31.27
N ALA A 140 -4.09 -14.34 -32.28
CA ALA A 140 -4.70 -15.00 -33.44
C ALA A 140 -3.67 -15.83 -34.23
N GLU A 141 -2.47 -15.30 -34.43
CA GLU A 141 -1.33 -16.04 -35.07
C GLU A 141 -0.97 -17.29 -34.27
N ALA A 142 -0.80 -17.18 -32.94
CA ALA A 142 -0.48 -18.33 -32.10
C ALA A 142 -1.59 -19.39 -32.11
N LYS A 143 -2.85 -18.99 -32.13
CA LYS A 143 -4.02 -19.91 -32.29
C LYS A 143 -4.01 -20.61 -33.66
N ALA A 144 -3.68 -19.89 -34.72
CA ALA A 144 -3.52 -20.49 -36.04
C ALA A 144 -2.35 -21.52 -36.05
N GLN A 145 -1.22 -21.16 -35.40
CA GLN A 145 -0.08 -22.09 -35.28
C GLN A 145 -0.43 -23.35 -34.50
N LEU A 146 -1.23 -23.23 -33.43
CA LEU A 146 -1.75 -24.41 -32.70
C LEU A 146 -2.57 -25.32 -33.62
N ASN A 147 -3.43 -24.73 -34.45
CA ASN A 147 -4.23 -25.52 -35.40
C ASN A 147 -3.37 -26.28 -36.41
N VAL A 148 -2.31 -25.64 -36.91
CA VAL A 148 -1.32 -26.32 -37.78
C VAL A 148 -0.66 -27.48 -37.05
N THR A 149 -0.21 -27.25 -35.80
CA THR A 149 0.44 -28.31 -35.00
C THR A 149 -0.54 -29.45 -34.66
N LYS A 150 -1.80 -29.17 -34.41
CA LYS A 150 -2.84 -30.22 -34.24
C LYS A 150 -3.02 -31.04 -35.48
N LYS A 151 -2.99 -30.45 -36.68
CA LYS A 151 -3.01 -31.20 -37.94
C LYS A 151 -1.76 -32.09 -38.13
N GLN A 152 -0.59 -31.62 -37.69
CA GLN A 152 0.63 -32.44 -37.67
C GLN A 152 0.54 -33.65 -36.72
N ILE A 153 -0.19 -33.48 -35.58
CA ILE A 153 -0.47 -34.60 -34.67
C ILE A 153 -1.40 -35.62 -35.35
N ASP A 154 -2.50 -35.19 -35.99
CA ASP A 154 -3.44 -36.05 -36.71
C ASP A 154 -2.71 -36.83 -37.81
N GLU A 155 -1.82 -36.18 -38.54
CA GLU A 155 -0.96 -36.82 -39.55
C GLU A 155 0.02 -37.81 -38.92
N GLY A 156 0.67 -37.41 -37.81
CA GLY A 156 1.58 -38.27 -37.06
C GLY A 156 0.91 -39.53 -36.53
N ASP A 157 -0.30 -39.40 -36.01
CA ASP A 157 -1.10 -40.55 -35.54
C ASP A 157 -1.44 -41.52 -36.67
N SER A 158 -1.83 -40.98 -37.83
CA SER A 158 -2.07 -41.79 -39.04
C SER A 158 -0.84 -42.54 -39.49
N ASN A 159 0.35 -41.90 -39.43
CA ASN A 159 1.64 -42.52 -39.79
C ASN A 159 2.04 -43.63 -38.79
N VAL A 160 1.78 -43.42 -37.49
CA VAL A 160 1.96 -44.45 -36.46
C VAL A 160 1.09 -45.65 -36.73
N GLN A 161 -0.22 -45.42 -37.01
CA GLN A 161 -1.15 -46.50 -37.33
C GLN A 161 -0.71 -47.28 -38.54
N GLN A 162 -0.27 -46.62 -39.64
CA GLN A 162 0.22 -47.29 -40.82
C GLN A 162 1.46 -48.14 -40.50
N SER A 163 2.42 -47.59 -39.73
CA SER A 163 3.63 -48.32 -39.33
C SER A 163 3.31 -49.54 -38.46
N PHE A 164 2.27 -49.43 -37.61
CA PHE A 164 1.82 -50.55 -36.78
C PHE A 164 1.21 -51.68 -37.64
N GLU A 165 0.44 -51.36 -38.67
CA GLU A 165 -0.07 -52.35 -39.59
C GLU A 165 1.06 -53.04 -40.40
N ASP A 166 2.10 -52.27 -40.82
CA ASP A 166 3.32 -52.82 -41.44
C ASP A 166 4.05 -53.78 -40.47
N GLU A 167 4.16 -53.40 -39.19
CA GLU A 167 4.74 -54.26 -38.14
C GLU A 167 3.97 -55.56 -37.97
N ASN A 168 2.64 -55.49 -37.89
CA ASN A 168 1.77 -56.67 -37.81
C ASN A 168 1.90 -57.59 -39.01
N SER A 169 2.02 -57.04 -40.24
CA SER A 169 2.25 -57.79 -41.45
C SER A 169 3.59 -58.53 -41.39
N THR A 170 4.68 -57.81 -41.01
CA THR A 170 6.00 -58.44 -40.88
C THR A 170 6.07 -59.45 -39.75
N LYS A 171 5.36 -59.23 -38.63
CA LYS A 171 5.21 -60.20 -37.54
C LYS A 171 4.53 -61.49 -38.01
N SER A 172 3.45 -61.40 -38.80
CA SER A 172 2.80 -62.56 -39.35
C SER A 172 3.71 -63.37 -40.28
N LYS A 173 4.53 -62.70 -41.09
CA LYS A 173 5.55 -63.32 -41.94
C LYS A 173 6.65 -64.01 -41.11
N LEU A 174 7.09 -63.37 -39.99
CA LEU A 174 8.07 -63.97 -39.08
C LEU A 174 7.47 -65.21 -38.37
N ASP A 175 6.23 -65.15 -37.92
CA ASP A 175 5.54 -66.27 -37.28
C ASP A 175 5.44 -67.46 -38.25
N PHE A 176 5.11 -67.21 -39.52
CA PHE A 176 5.10 -68.22 -40.55
C PHE A 176 6.51 -68.79 -40.75
N ALA A 177 7.53 -67.97 -41.00
CA ALA A 177 8.91 -68.40 -41.23
C ALA A 177 9.49 -69.18 -40.02
N THR A 178 9.08 -68.80 -38.79
CA THR A 178 9.50 -69.50 -37.57
C THR A 178 8.94 -70.92 -37.51
N LYS A 179 7.61 -71.08 -37.81
CA LYS A 179 6.95 -72.40 -37.84
C LYS A 179 7.58 -73.28 -38.99
N ASP A 180 7.83 -72.62 -40.10
CA ASP A 180 8.39 -73.31 -41.28
C ASP A 180 9.83 -73.76 -40.99
N HIS A 181 10.71 -72.92 -40.53
CA HIS A 181 12.09 -73.24 -40.13
C HIS A 181 12.08 -74.34 -39.04
N LYS A 182 11.23 -74.32 -38.08
CA LYS A 182 11.11 -75.41 -37.10
C LYS A 182 10.76 -76.69 -37.72
N ARG A 183 9.82 -76.73 -38.64
CA ARG A 183 9.39 -77.94 -39.37
C ARG A 183 10.58 -78.50 -40.22
N TYR A 184 11.29 -77.67 -41.00
CA TYR A 184 12.47 -78.09 -41.79
C TYR A 184 13.63 -78.56 -40.89
N THR A 185 13.78 -77.99 -39.71
CA THR A 185 14.76 -78.40 -38.71
C THR A 185 14.49 -79.84 -38.24
N ASP A 186 13.22 -80.14 -37.93
CA ASP A 186 12.83 -81.46 -37.46
C ASP A 186 12.94 -82.54 -38.60
N MET A 187 12.52 -82.11 -39.80
CA MET A 187 12.65 -82.98 -41.00
C MET A 187 14.10 -83.25 -41.38
N TYR A 188 14.99 -82.23 -41.25
CA TYR A 188 16.41 -82.43 -41.54
C TYR A 188 17.09 -83.34 -40.51
N LYS A 189 16.75 -83.25 -39.26
CA LYS A 189 17.22 -84.18 -38.20
C LYS A 189 16.75 -85.62 -38.46
N SER A 190 15.64 -85.80 -39.12
CA SER A 190 15.06 -87.10 -39.46
C SER A 190 15.60 -87.61 -40.86
N GLY A 191 16.43 -86.83 -41.51
CA GLY A 191 16.97 -87.21 -42.82
C GLY A 191 16.02 -87.13 -44.03
N ILE A 192 14.87 -86.38 -43.83
CA ILE A 192 13.77 -86.34 -44.82
C ILE A 192 14.01 -85.26 -45.88
N VAL A 193 14.71 -84.13 -45.52
CA VAL A 193 14.98 -83.00 -46.42
C VAL A 193 16.47 -82.76 -46.60
N SER A 194 16.83 -82.11 -47.71
CA SER A 194 18.23 -81.78 -48.02
C SER A 194 18.76 -80.67 -47.13
N LYS A 195 20.10 -80.64 -47.02
CA LYS A 195 20.77 -79.50 -46.30
C LYS A 195 20.42 -78.15 -46.92
N GLN A 196 20.29 -78.10 -48.26
CA GLN A 196 19.94 -76.88 -48.98
C GLN A 196 18.53 -76.35 -48.56
N ASP A 197 17.56 -77.21 -48.42
CA ASP A 197 16.22 -76.84 -48.01
C ASP A 197 16.21 -76.30 -46.57
N TYR A 198 16.99 -76.94 -45.67
CA TYR A 198 17.19 -76.44 -44.31
C TYR A 198 17.85 -75.08 -44.31
N ASP A 199 18.96 -74.90 -45.03
CA ASP A 199 19.70 -73.62 -45.12
C ASP A 199 18.80 -72.52 -45.72
N ASN A 200 18.01 -72.84 -46.76
CA ASN A 200 16.96 -71.91 -47.27
C ASN A 200 15.97 -71.48 -46.25
N SER A 201 15.40 -72.42 -45.46
CA SER A 201 14.44 -72.11 -44.43
C SER A 201 15.03 -71.26 -43.30
N SER A 202 16.31 -71.56 -42.96
CA SER A 202 17.05 -70.75 -41.96
C SER A 202 17.29 -69.31 -42.45
N THR A 203 17.63 -69.18 -43.75
CA THR A 203 17.79 -67.83 -44.34
C THR A 203 16.48 -67.07 -44.39
N HIS A 204 15.37 -67.72 -44.80
CA HIS A 204 14.07 -67.12 -44.80
C HIS A 204 13.64 -66.64 -43.37
N TYR A 205 13.86 -67.44 -42.32
CA TYR A 205 13.63 -67.07 -40.93
C TYR A 205 14.45 -65.85 -40.53
N THR A 206 15.76 -65.83 -40.80
CA THR A 206 16.65 -64.71 -40.44
C THR A 206 16.27 -63.42 -41.14
N VAL A 207 15.89 -63.46 -42.43
CA VAL A 207 15.40 -62.32 -43.20
C VAL A 207 14.07 -61.80 -42.61
N ALA A 208 13.12 -62.74 -42.32
CA ALA A 208 11.84 -62.33 -41.70
C ALA A 208 12.05 -61.69 -40.34
N GLN A 209 12.97 -62.21 -39.51
CA GLN A 209 13.34 -61.64 -38.24
C GLN A 209 13.91 -60.22 -38.37
N ALA A 210 14.84 -60.05 -39.32
CA ALA A 210 15.42 -58.72 -39.57
C ALA A 210 14.37 -57.70 -40.04
N ASN A 211 13.50 -58.14 -40.97
CA ASN A 211 12.40 -57.29 -41.46
C ASN A 211 11.40 -56.87 -40.34
N HIS A 212 11.02 -57.82 -39.49
CA HIS A 212 10.14 -57.49 -38.36
C HIS A 212 10.82 -56.52 -37.37
N LYS A 213 12.10 -56.78 -37.05
CA LYS A 213 12.89 -55.82 -36.19
C LYS A 213 12.95 -54.43 -36.80
N ALA A 214 13.19 -54.32 -38.12
CA ALA A 214 13.21 -53.04 -38.81
C ALA A 214 11.85 -52.33 -38.76
N ALA A 215 10.73 -53.07 -38.92
CA ALA A 215 9.40 -52.54 -38.81
C ALA A 215 9.07 -52.03 -37.36
N THR A 216 9.48 -52.80 -36.34
CA THR A 216 9.32 -52.42 -34.95
C THR A 216 10.08 -51.10 -34.62
N GLU A 217 11.34 -50.98 -35.08
CA GLU A 217 12.12 -49.76 -34.90
C GLU A 217 11.50 -48.57 -35.67
N LYS A 218 10.93 -48.81 -36.87
CA LYS A 218 10.20 -47.77 -37.61
C LYS A 218 8.97 -47.29 -36.83
N THR A 219 8.16 -48.22 -36.29
CA THR A 219 6.96 -47.88 -35.47
C THR A 219 7.38 -47.05 -34.26
N LYS A 220 8.47 -47.43 -33.58
CA LYS A 220 9.01 -46.69 -32.44
C LYS A 220 9.45 -45.29 -32.85
N ALA A 221 10.14 -45.13 -33.98
CA ALA A 221 10.55 -43.82 -34.49
C ALA A 221 9.36 -42.91 -34.81
N MET A 222 8.26 -43.47 -35.40
CA MET A 222 7.04 -42.72 -35.70
C MET A 222 6.34 -42.28 -34.41
N LYS A 223 6.30 -43.13 -33.36
CA LYS A 223 5.76 -42.75 -32.03
C LYS A 223 6.54 -41.62 -31.41
N SER A 224 7.88 -41.69 -31.44
CA SER A 224 8.69 -40.60 -30.90
C SER A 224 8.52 -39.29 -31.68
N ALA A 225 8.31 -39.36 -33.01
CA ALA A 225 7.97 -38.17 -33.78
C ALA A 225 6.62 -37.55 -33.39
N LEU A 226 5.59 -38.40 -33.15
CA LEU A 226 4.27 -37.98 -32.68
C LEU A 226 4.36 -37.30 -31.30
N GLU A 227 5.10 -37.92 -30.36
CA GLU A 227 5.36 -37.30 -29.02
C GLU A 227 6.04 -35.94 -29.17
N GLY A 228 6.95 -35.78 -30.12
CA GLY A 228 7.57 -34.49 -30.44
C GLY A 228 6.56 -33.42 -30.92
N HIS A 229 5.59 -33.84 -31.77
CA HIS A 229 4.50 -32.92 -32.19
C HIS A 229 3.55 -32.57 -31.05
N GLN A 230 3.26 -33.49 -30.14
CA GLN A 230 2.44 -33.26 -28.94
C GLN A 230 3.14 -32.26 -28.00
N ALA A 231 4.43 -32.46 -27.70
CA ALA A 231 5.21 -31.53 -26.89
C ALA A 231 5.25 -30.11 -27.49
N LYS A 232 5.35 -30.05 -28.85
CA LYS A 232 5.28 -28.77 -29.56
C LYS A 232 3.90 -28.10 -29.40
N ALA A 233 2.81 -28.86 -29.43
CA ALA A 233 1.47 -28.32 -29.20
C ALA A 233 1.32 -27.75 -27.78
N GLU A 234 1.83 -28.47 -26.77
CA GLU A 234 1.83 -27.98 -25.37
C GLU A 234 2.62 -26.68 -25.24
N ALA A 235 3.74 -26.56 -25.90
CA ALA A 235 4.52 -25.30 -25.88
C ALA A 235 3.76 -24.14 -26.52
N VAL A 236 3.06 -24.37 -27.64
CA VAL A 236 2.21 -23.36 -28.29
C VAL A 236 1.01 -23.01 -27.42
N GLU A 237 0.41 -23.97 -26.74
CA GLU A 237 -0.69 -23.70 -25.79
C GLU A 237 -0.23 -22.86 -24.58
N ALA A 238 0.98 -23.08 -24.07
CA ALA A 238 1.56 -22.23 -23.03
C ALA A 238 1.79 -20.79 -23.54
N GLU A 239 2.26 -20.65 -24.79
CA GLU A 239 2.44 -19.36 -25.44
C GLU A 239 1.09 -18.61 -25.63
N ILE A 240 0.02 -19.33 -26.03
CA ILE A 240 -1.33 -18.76 -26.13
C ILE A 240 -1.79 -18.19 -24.78
N LYS A 241 -1.60 -18.92 -23.68
CA LYS A 241 -1.95 -18.43 -22.33
C LYS A 241 -1.17 -17.16 -21.97
N ARG A 242 0.09 -17.07 -22.35
CA ARG A 242 0.91 -15.87 -22.15
C ARG A 242 0.34 -14.69 -22.95
N LEU A 243 -0.01 -14.91 -24.22
CA LEU A 243 -0.56 -13.89 -25.09
C LEU A 243 -1.99 -13.47 -24.68
N GLU A 244 -2.79 -14.39 -24.14
CA GLU A 244 -4.10 -14.06 -23.57
C GLU A 244 -3.97 -13.10 -22.38
N ALA A 245 -2.97 -13.31 -21.52
CA ALA A 245 -2.67 -12.37 -20.43
C ALA A 245 -2.16 -11.01 -20.95
N GLU A 246 -1.39 -10.99 -22.06
CA GLU A 246 -0.94 -9.74 -22.70
C GLU A 246 -2.12 -8.95 -23.28
N VAL A 247 -3.08 -9.61 -23.92
CA VAL A 247 -4.34 -8.99 -24.41
C VAL A 247 -5.18 -8.46 -23.23
N GLU A 248 -5.31 -9.22 -22.15
CA GLU A 248 -6.05 -8.77 -20.96
C GLU A 248 -5.39 -7.53 -20.33
N GLN A 249 -4.07 -7.51 -20.24
CA GLN A 249 -3.33 -6.34 -19.78
C GLN A 249 -3.55 -5.12 -20.69
N ALA A 250 -3.55 -5.33 -22.01
CA ALA A 250 -3.79 -4.26 -22.97
C ALA A 250 -5.22 -3.68 -22.87
N LYS A 251 -6.21 -4.48 -22.48
CA LYS A 251 -7.60 -4.04 -22.22
C LYS A 251 -7.75 -3.24 -20.94
N LEU A 252 -6.89 -3.47 -19.94
CA LEU A 252 -6.95 -2.78 -18.64
C LEU A 252 -6.27 -1.41 -18.67
N ASN A 253 -5.50 -1.12 -19.69
CA ASN A 253 -4.84 0.17 -19.91
C ASN A 253 -5.68 1.09 -20.76
#